data_cb5d9a7d7cb564ca1b0f5d73edf3d21a
#
_entry.id   cb5d9a7d7cb564ca1b0f5d73edf3d21a
#
_cell.length_a   1.000
_cell.length_b   1.000
_cell.length_c   1.000
_cell.angle_alpha   90.00
_cell.angle_beta   90.00
_cell.angle_gamma   90.00
#
_symmetry.space_group_name_H-M   'P 1'
#
loop_
_entity.id
_entity.type
_entity.pdbx_description
1 polymer ?
#
loop_
_entity_poly.entity_id
_entity_poly.type
_entity_poly.pdbx_seq_one_letter_code
_entity_poly.pdbx_strand_id
1 'polypeptide(L)'
;MRRRSACRSMPSPEPPTVFLLAGEVSGDIHGAALARELRRLAPDVRLEGVGGARMREAGVALLADSTEWGLMGWVDAARRVREYARRLDVVLARLRAAPPDVLVPIDFSGFNLALLRRLRGRLRTVYYVPPMVSVRRGRRARHIAALGARLLPVFPFEAEAYRAAGADAVFVGHPAADLTHEVEPAGRIRARLGLAPGAPVLGLLPGSRRQELAALLPPMLEAAEAAKRAVPGLAVLLGLAAPAFRAQVEAALGGRIGARALDVTVLDGAREVMPASTVLLTASGTATVEAMVLGVPMVVTYRTARLNWWIVHLAVRTRWAAIPNIMAGKSLVPELLQDRATGPALGAAVVALLRDDAAREQMRRRLLDLAAALGPPGAHARA
;
A
#
# COMPACT_ATOMS: atom_id res chain seq x y z
N MET A 1 46.92 -51.08 -21.56
CA MET A 1 45.81 -50.89 -20.62
C MET A 1 45.75 -49.41 -20.17
N ARG A 2 44.87 -48.58 -20.75
CA ARG A 2 44.70 -47.20 -20.38
C ARG A 2 43.48 -47.11 -19.44
N ARG A 3 43.70 -46.79 -18.17
CA ARG A 3 42.62 -46.50 -17.18
C ARG A 3 41.96 -45.18 -17.56
N ARG A 4 40.71 -45.25 -17.98
CA ARG A 4 39.84 -44.06 -18.11
C ARG A 4 39.47 -43.59 -16.69
N SER A 5 40.02 -42.47 -16.28
CA SER A 5 39.54 -41.73 -15.09
C SER A 5 38.10 -41.28 -15.37
N ALA A 6 37.14 -41.85 -14.65
CA ALA A 6 35.77 -41.33 -14.63
C ALA A 6 35.78 -40.00 -13.87
N CYS A 7 35.61 -38.93 -14.60
CA CYS A 7 35.34 -37.62 -14.02
C CYS A 7 33.95 -37.70 -13.31
N ARG A 8 33.95 -37.83 -11.99
CA ARG A 8 32.70 -37.66 -11.20
C ARG A 8 32.25 -36.22 -11.38
N SER A 9 31.16 -36.04 -12.11
CA SER A 9 30.44 -34.77 -12.14
C SER A 9 30.05 -34.42 -10.70
N MET A 10 30.55 -33.29 -10.18
CA MET A 10 30.07 -32.73 -8.93
C MET A 10 28.56 -32.50 -9.07
N PRO A 11 27.72 -32.86 -8.09
CA PRO A 11 26.31 -32.53 -8.15
C PRO A 11 26.20 -31.02 -8.25
N SER A 12 25.38 -30.57 -9.21
CA SER A 12 25.04 -29.14 -9.31
C SER A 12 24.49 -28.68 -7.96
N PRO A 13 24.91 -27.54 -7.44
CA PRO A 13 24.37 -27.03 -6.20
C PRO A 13 22.83 -26.96 -6.31
N GLU A 14 22.12 -27.42 -5.28
CA GLU A 14 20.65 -27.30 -5.26
C GLU A 14 20.25 -25.85 -5.47
N PRO A 15 19.16 -25.59 -6.24
CA PRO A 15 18.70 -24.24 -6.49
C PRO A 15 18.33 -23.56 -5.17
N PRO A 16 18.69 -22.26 -4.99
CA PRO A 16 18.44 -21.56 -3.75
C PRO A 16 16.95 -21.43 -3.49
N THR A 17 16.57 -21.54 -2.21
CA THR A 17 15.19 -21.42 -1.75
C THR A 17 14.96 -20.06 -1.08
N VAL A 18 14.01 -19.30 -1.58
CA VAL A 18 13.61 -18.01 -1.01
C VAL A 18 12.18 -18.12 -0.48
N PHE A 19 11.98 -17.78 0.80
CA PHE A 19 10.68 -17.78 1.43
C PHE A 19 10.13 -16.33 1.54
N LEU A 20 9.09 -16.03 0.76
CA LEU A 20 8.42 -14.72 0.73
C LEU A 20 7.25 -14.70 1.71
N LEU A 21 7.14 -13.67 2.55
CA LEU A 21 6.06 -13.57 3.54
C LEU A 21 5.31 -12.25 3.43
N ALA A 22 4.12 -12.29 2.83
CA ALA A 22 3.19 -11.19 2.68
C ALA A 22 1.86 -11.50 3.37
N GLY A 23 1.38 -10.61 4.23
CA GLY A 23 0.16 -10.84 5.03
C GLY A 23 -1.04 -9.97 4.63
N GLU A 24 -0.88 -9.07 3.67
CA GLU A 24 -1.92 -8.15 3.20
C GLU A 24 -1.87 -8.02 1.66
N VAL A 25 -2.92 -7.45 1.08
CA VAL A 25 -3.05 -7.27 -0.38
C VAL A 25 -1.88 -6.49 -0.99
N SER A 26 -1.42 -5.42 -0.31
CA SER A 26 -0.24 -4.64 -0.73
C SER A 26 1.02 -5.50 -0.76
N GLY A 27 1.22 -6.30 0.29
CA GLY A 27 2.33 -7.24 0.38
C GLY A 27 2.31 -8.31 -0.71
N ASP A 28 1.12 -8.83 -1.08
CA ASP A 28 0.95 -9.79 -2.17
C ASP A 28 1.33 -9.18 -3.54
N ILE A 29 0.97 -7.92 -3.79
CA ILE A 29 1.39 -7.19 -5.00
C ILE A 29 2.92 -7.07 -5.06
N HIS A 30 3.54 -6.62 -3.98
CA HIS A 30 5.00 -6.47 -3.90
C HIS A 30 5.72 -7.81 -3.96
N GLY A 31 5.20 -8.84 -3.29
CA GLY A 31 5.73 -10.20 -3.31
C GLY A 31 5.69 -10.83 -4.69
N ALA A 32 4.60 -10.63 -5.43
CA ALA A 32 4.47 -11.12 -6.79
C ALA A 32 5.46 -10.44 -7.75
N ALA A 33 5.62 -9.12 -7.64
CA ALA A 33 6.58 -8.38 -8.46
C ALA A 33 8.03 -8.80 -8.15
N LEU A 34 8.37 -8.92 -6.87
CA LEU A 34 9.69 -9.41 -6.43
C LEU A 34 9.95 -10.85 -6.90
N ALA A 35 8.93 -11.72 -6.84
CA ALA A 35 9.05 -13.11 -7.32
C ALA A 35 9.36 -13.19 -8.81
N ARG A 36 8.76 -12.33 -9.64
CA ARG A 36 9.07 -12.26 -11.08
C ARG A 36 10.51 -11.81 -11.32
N GLU A 37 10.98 -10.80 -10.58
CA GLU A 37 12.38 -10.34 -10.69
C GLU A 37 13.38 -11.38 -10.21
N LEU A 38 13.12 -12.09 -9.12
CA LEU A 38 13.97 -13.19 -8.64
C LEU A 38 14.08 -14.30 -9.69
N ARG A 39 12.99 -14.69 -10.34
CA ARG A 39 13.02 -15.69 -11.42
C ARG A 39 13.73 -15.20 -12.67
N ARG A 40 13.63 -13.91 -12.98
CA ARG A 40 14.38 -13.33 -14.10
C ARG A 40 15.89 -13.40 -13.87
N LEU A 41 16.33 -13.21 -12.61
CA LEU A 41 17.75 -13.24 -12.23
C LEU A 41 18.26 -14.66 -11.98
N ALA A 42 17.42 -15.54 -11.44
CA ALA A 42 17.73 -16.93 -11.11
C ALA A 42 16.55 -17.82 -11.51
N PRO A 43 16.49 -18.32 -12.78
CA PRO A 43 15.35 -19.08 -13.28
C PRO A 43 15.01 -20.33 -12.46
N ASP A 44 16.02 -20.97 -11.87
CA ASP A 44 15.87 -22.18 -11.08
C ASP A 44 15.54 -21.94 -9.59
N VAL A 45 15.40 -20.68 -9.17
CA VAL A 45 15.10 -20.34 -7.76
C VAL A 45 13.80 -20.99 -7.30
N ARG A 46 13.83 -21.63 -6.14
CA ARG A 46 12.62 -22.14 -5.47
C ARG A 46 11.99 -21.03 -4.66
N LEU A 47 10.77 -20.64 -5.04
CA LEU A 47 9.99 -19.60 -4.35
C LEU A 47 8.86 -20.24 -3.56
N GLU A 48 8.91 -20.08 -2.26
CA GLU A 48 7.89 -20.54 -1.33
C GLU A 48 7.42 -19.37 -0.46
N GLY A 49 6.27 -19.49 0.18
CA GLY A 49 5.89 -18.43 1.11
C GLY A 49 4.45 -18.41 1.58
N VAL A 50 4.10 -17.28 2.14
CA VAL A 50 2.73 -16.89 2.51
C VAL A 50 2.38 -15.65 1.70
N GLY A 51 1.25 -15.66 1.02
CA GLY A 51 0.82 -14.57 0.14
C GLY A 51 -0.56 -14.84 -0.42
N GLY A 52 -0.96 -14.09 -1.43
CA GLY A 52 -2.26 -14.23 -2.09
C GLY A 52 -2.17 -14.77 -3.52
N ALA A 53 -3.26 -14.53 -4.27
CA ALA A 53 -3.41 -15.01 -5.63
C ALA A 53 -2.31 -14.51 -6.57
N ARG A 54 -1.85 -13.26 -6.41
CA ARG A 54 -0.82 -12.65 -7.27
C ARG A 54 0.55 -13.31 -7.09
N MET A 55 0.95 -13.62 -5.85
CA MET A 55 2.18 -14.37 -5.60
C MET A 55 2.08 -15.79 -6.15
N ARG A 56 0.91 -16.46 -6.04
CA ARG A 56 0.65 -17.77 -6.63
C ARG A 56 0.80 -17.72 -8.16
N GLU A 57 0.21 -16.73 -8.82
CA GLU A 57 0.32 -16.51 -10.27
C GLU A 57 1.77 -16.21 -10.70
N ALA A 58 2.56 -15.55 -9.84
CA ALA A 58 3.99 -15.35 -10.06
C ALA A 58 4.84 -16.60 -9.79
N GLY A 59 4.21 -17.73 -9.46
CA GLY A 59 4.83 -19.03 -9.29
C GLY A 59 5.42 -19.29 -7.91
N VAL A 60 4.99 -18.58 -6.88
CA VAL A 60 5.35 -18.87 -5.47
C VAL A 60 4.51 -20.06 -4.98
N ALA A 61 5.15 -21.09 -4.44
CA ALA A 61 4.46 -22.19 -3.77
C ALA A 61 3.97 -21.72 -2.39
N LEU A 62 2.66 -21.50 -2.26
CA LEU A 62 2.11 -20.92 -1.04
C LEU A 62 1.90 -21.99 0.06
N LEU A 63 2.48 -21.76 1.22
CA LEU A 63 2.20 -22.47 2.46
C LEU A 63 0.79 -22.14 2.99
N ALA A 64 0.38 -20.88 2.86
CA ALA A 64 -0.92 -20.39 3.28
C ALA A 64 -1.33 -19.17 2.44
N ASP A 65 -2.65 -19.05 2.21
CA ASP A 65 -3.25 -17.89 1.57
C ASP A 65 -3.50 -16.78 2.60
N SER A 66 -2.86 -15.64 2.40
CA SER A 66 -2.95 -14.50 3.31
C SER A 66 -4.14 -13.58 3.05
N THR A 67 -4.87 -13.75 1.94
CA THR A 67 -6.04 -12.93 1.63
C THR A 67 -7.14 -13.07 2.68
N GLU A 68 -7.21 -14.23 3.34
CA GLU A 68 -8.11 -14.49 4.45
C GLU A 68 -7.66 -13.84 5.77
N TRP A 69 -6.40 -13.40 5.89
CA TRP A 69 -5.84 -12.88 7.14
C TRP A 69 -6.34 -11.48 7.48
N GLY A 70 -6.70 -10.68 6.47
CA GLY A 70 -7.24 -9.33 6.62
C GLY A 70 -8.76 -9.24 6.76
N LEU A 71 -9.49 -10.33 6.44
CA LEU A 71 -10.97 -10.33 6.36
C LEU A 71 -11.69 -10.56 7.69
N MET A 72 -10.97 -10.86 8.78
CA MET A 72 -11.60 -11.13 10.07
C MET A 72 -12.22 -9.87 10.69
N GLY A 73 -13.55 -9.85 10.71
CA GLY A 73 -14.37 -8.85 11.38
C GLY A 73 -14.21 -8.84 12.92
N TRP A 74 -15.00 -8.02 13.59
CA TRP A 74 -14.97 -7.70 15.04
C TRP A 74 -15.29 -8.88 15.98
N VAL A 75 -15.31 -10.11 15.54
CA VAL A 75 -15.63 -11.26 16.39
C VAL A 75 -14.43 -11.59 17.26
N ASP A 76 -14.56 -11.31 18.55
CA ASP A 76 -13.74 -11.74 19.69
C ASP A 76 -12.21 -11.49 19.57
N ALA A 77 -11.71 -10.47 20.28
CA ALA A 77 -10.28 -10.14 20.33
C ALA A 77 -9.40 -11.33 20.76
N ALA A 78 -9.90 -12.16 21.69
CA ALA A 78 -9.20 -13.35 22.17
C ALA A 78 -9.06 -14.42 21.08
N ARG A 79 -10.09 -14.63 20.26
CA ARG A 79 -10.05 -15.54 19.11
C ARG A 79 -9.04 -15.09 18.06
N ARG A 80 -8.95 -13.77 17.79
CA ARG A 80 -7.96 -13.21 16.88
C ARG A 80 -6.53 -13.40 17.36
N VAL A 81 -6.27 -13.21 18.67
CA VAL A 81 -4.93 -13.42 19.23
C VAL A 81 -4.52 -14.89 19.11
N ARG A 82 -5.42 -15.83 19.38
CA ARG A 82 -5.16 -17.26 19.21
C ARG A 82 -4.89 -17.64 17.76
N GLU A 83 -5.71 -17.16 16.84
CA GLU A 83 -5.55 -17.41 15.40
C GLU A 83 -4.23 -16.84 14.88
N TYR A 84 -3.89 -15.63 15.28
CA TYR A 84 -2.62 -14.99 14.96
C TYR A 84 -1.43 -15.80 15.47
N ALA A 85 -1.50 -16.26 16.72
CA ALA A 85 -0.46 -17.10 17.33
C ALA A 85 -0.32 -18.43 16.58
N ARG A 86 -1.44 -19.10 16.26
CA ARG A 86 -1.46 -20.35 15.48
C ARG A 86 -0.80 -20.19 14.11
N ARG A 87 -1.14 -19.14 13.38
CA ARG A 87 -0.54 -18.83 12.07
C ARG A 87 0.96 -18.60 12.17
N LEU A 88 1.38 -17.88 13.21
CA LEU A 88 2.78 -17.64 13.51
C LEU A 88 3.53 -18.94 13.80
N ASP A 89 2.93 -19.84 14.56
CA ASP A 89 3.51 -21.14 14.91
C ASP A 89 3.61 -22.06 13.69
N VAL A 90 2.63 -22.06 12.77
CA VAL A 90 2.68 -22.79 11.48
C VAL A 90 3.85 -22.31 10.63
N VAL A 91 4.01 -20.99 10.47
CA VAL A 91 5.13 -20.42 9.70
C VAL A 91 6.47 -20.77 10.37
N LEU A 92 6.57 -20.62 11.69
CA LEU A 92 7.79 -20.98 12.42
C LEU A 92 8.15 -22.45 12.30
N ALA A 93 7.16 -23.34 12.38
CA ALA A 93 7.36 -24.78 12.23
C ALA A 93 7.93 -25.11 10.84
N ARG A 94 7.35 -24.52 9.77
CA ARG A 94 7.85 -24.68 8.39
C ARG A 94 9.30 -24.18 8.24
N LEU A 95 9.58 -22.96 8.75
CA LEU A 95 10.93 -22.35 8.63
C LEU A 95 11.99 -23.13 9.45
N ARG A 96 11.60 -23.84 10.50
CA ARG A 96 12.51 -24.69 11.28
C ARG A 96 12.73 -26.06 10.67
N ALA A 97 11.67 -26.66 10.11
CA ALA A 97 11.74 -27.99 9.51
C ALA A 97 12.56 -28.00 8.19
N ALA A 98 12.43 -26.95 7.40
CA ALA A 98 13.18 -26.76 6.15
C ALA A 98 13.56 -25.27 6.02
N PRO A 99 14.70 -24.87 6.58
CA PRO A 99 15.15 -23.48 6.52
C PRO A 99 15.41 -23.04 5.07
N PRO A 100 14.87 -21.88 4.64
CA PRO A 100 15.21 -21.31 3.34
C PRO A 100 16.61 -20.68 3.38
N ASP A 101 17.24 -20.49 2.23
CA ASP A 101 18.49 -19.75 2.13
C ASP A 101 18.30 -18.27 2.45
N VAL A 102 17.12 -17.72 2.10
CA VAL A 102 16.73 -16.34 2.43
C VAL A 102 15.26 -16.27 2.81
N LEU A 103 14.97 -15.62 3.94
CA LEU A 103 13.62 -15.22 4.36
C LEU A 103 13.38 -13.76 3.97
N VAL A 104 12.28 -13.49 3.26
CA VAL A 104 11.90 -12.14 2.84
C VAL A 104 10.53 -11.77 3.41
N PRO A 105 10.47 -11.19 4.61
CA PRO A 105 9.26 -10.51 5.09
C PRO A 105 8.97 -9.29 4.23
N ILE A 106 7.68 -9.11 3.86
CA ILE A 106 7.22 -7.99 3.02
C ILE A 106 6.10 -7.25 3.75
N ASP A 107 6.28 -5.95 4.05
CA ASP A 107 5.30 -5.14 4.76
C ASP A 107 4.80 -5.82 6.05
N PHE A 108 3.50 -5.81 6.36
CA PHE A 108 2.82 -6.57 7.43
C PHE A 108 3.58 -6.59 8.78
N SER A 109 3.93 -5.42 9.26
CA SER A 109 4.90 -5.19 10.32
C SER A 109 4.56 -5.88 11.66
N GLY A 110 3.29 -6.03 12.01
CA GLY A 110 2.87 -6.71 13.25
C GLY A 110 3.37 -8.16 13.30
N PHE A 111 3.02 -8.93 12.27
CA PHE A 111 3.36 -10.34 12.16
C PHE A 111 4.86 -10.55 11.93
N ASN A 112 5.41 -9.82 10.99
CA ASN A 112 6.80 -9.98 10.58
C ASN A 112 7.77 -9.67 11.73
N LEU A 113 7.53 -8.62 12.51
CA LEU A 113 8.36 -8.33 13.69
C LEU A 113 8.23 -9.40 14.79
N ALA A 114 7.03 -9.96 15.00
CA ALA A 114 6.83 -11.06 15.95
C ALA A 114 7.56 -12.34 15.51
N LEU A 115 7.52 -12.64 14.21
CA LEU A 115 8.25 -13.75 13.60
C LEU A 115 9.77 -13.59 13.79
N LEU A 116 10.31 -12.43 13.40
CA LEU A 116 11.75 -12.17 13.48
C LEU A 116 12.28 -12.23 14.92
N ARG A 117 11.52 -11.73 15.92
CA ARG A 117 11.88 -11.88 17.33
C ARG A 117 11.99 -13.34 17.76
N ARG A 118 11.12 -14.23 17.26
CA ARG A 118 11.16 -15.65 17.59
C ARG A 118 12.26 -16.41 16.84
N LEU A 119 12.65 -15.95 15.66
CA LEU A 119 13.77 -16.50 14.88
C LEU A 119 15.14 -16.11 15.43
N ARG A 120 15.25 -14.99 16.13
CA ARG A 120 16.48 -14.49 16.78
C ARG A 120 17.70 -14.46 15.84
N GLY A 121 17.52 -14.01 14.62
CA GLY A 121 18.60 -13.89 13.63
C GLY A 121 19.14 -15.23 13.09
N ARG A 122 18.45 -16.35 13.30
CA ARG A 122 18.91 -17.69 12.85
C ARG A 122 18.82 -17.91 11.33
N LEU A 123 18.08 -17.06 10.62
CA LEU A 123 17.91 -17.13 9.18
C LEU A 123 18.45 -15.84 8.54
N ARG A 124 19.10 -15.98 7.38
CA ARG A 124 19.42 -14.83 6.56
C ARG A 124 18.11 -14.15 6.14
N THR A 125 17.94 -12.91 6.54
CA THR A 125 16.67 -12.20 6.38
C THR A 125 16.87 -10.88 5.67
N VAL A 126 16.02 -10.61 4.67
CA VAL A 126 15.94 -9.35 3.94
C VAL A 126 14.51 -8.83 4.09
N TYR A 127 14.30 -7.77 4.84
CA TYR A 127 12.96 -7.21 5.08
C TYR A 127 12.66 -6.15 4.03
N TYR A 128 11.77 -6.48 3.11
CA TYR A 128 11.30 -5.55 2.07
C TYR A 128 10.07 -4.77 2.56
N VAL A 129 10.04 -3.46 2.32
CA VAL A 129 9.03 -2.53 2.85
C VAL A 129 8.92 -2.67 4.38
N PRO A 130 10.00 -2.45 5.14
CA PRO A 130 9.97 -2.54 6.59
C PRO A 130 9.04 -1.48 7.20
N PRO A 131 8.67 -1.62 8.49
CA PRO A 131 7.78 -0.67 9.16
C PRO A 131 8.25 0.76 9.05
N MET A 132 7.33 1.69 8.81
CA MET A 132 7.66 3.11 8.74
C MET A 132 8.28 3.61 10.06
N VAL A 133 9.42 4.26 9.92
CA VAL A 133 10.13 4.92 11.03
C VAL A 133 10.51 6.34 10.63
N SER A 134 10.66 7.22 11.61
CA SER A 134 11.20 8.55 11.40
C SER A 134 12.46 8.75 12.24
N VAL A 135 13.33 9.67 11.85
CA VAL A 135 14.56 10.03 12.59
C VAL A 135 14.26 10.34 14.05
N ARG A 136 13.09 10.93 14.34
CA ARG A 136 12.65 11.26 15.71
C ARG A 136 12.30 10.03 16.56
N ARG A 137 12.30 8.81 15.99
CA ARG A 137 11.93 7.54 16.64
C ARG A 137 13.07 6.54 16.72
N GLY A 138 14.22 6.97 17.12
CA GLY A 138 15.41 6.13 17.27
C GLY A 138 15.19 4.82 18.07
N ARG A 139 14.26 4.77 19.04
CA ARG A 139 13.96 3.54 19.80
C ARG A 139 13.34 2.44 18.91
N ARG A 140 12.35 2.77 18.08
CA ARG A 140 11.70 1.77 17.19
C ARG A 140 12.67 1.29 16.11
N ALA A 141 13.41 2.20 15.49
CA ALA A 141 14.41 1.87 14.50
C ALA A 141 15.51 0.97 15.09
N ARG A 142 16.06 1.29 16.29
CA ARG A 142 17.02 0.45 16.99
C ARG A 142 16.48 -0.95 17.32
N HIS A 143 15.22 -1.02 17.74
CA HIS A 143 14.59 -2.31 18.04
C HIS A 143 14.48 -3.19 16.76
N ILE A 144 14.17 -2.60 15.61
CA ILE A 144 14.11 -3.32 14.32
C ILE A 144 15.52 -3.66 13.84
N ALA A 145 16.48 -2.76 13.96
CA ALA A 145 17.89 -3.01 13.65
C ALA A 145 18.45 -4.21 14.43
N ALA A 146 18.11 -4.31 15.71
CA ALA A 146 18.54 -5.41 16.57
C ALA A 146 18.00 -6.80 16.16
N LEU A 147 17.04 -6.89 15.22
CA LEU A 147 16.55 -8.16 14.69
C LEU A 147 17.51 -8.78 13.65
N GLY A 148 18.56 -8.05 13.23
CA GLY A 148 19.62 -8.57 12.36
C GLY A 148 19.23 -8.80 10.89
N ALA A 149 18.08 -8.25 10.46
CA ALA A 149 17.67 -8.31 9.06
C ALA A 149 18.30 -7.17 8.26
N ARG A 150 18.70 -7.44 7.01
CA ARG A 150 18.91 -6.38 6.03
C ARG A 150 17.58 -5.73 5.69
N LEU A 151 17.53 -4.41 5.72
CA LEU A 151 16.28 -3.66 5.53
C LEU A 151 16.29 -2.99 4.15
N LEU A 152 15.20 -3.13 3.41
CA LEU A 152 14.99 -2.50 2.10
C LEU A 152 13.81 -1.51 2.20
N PRO A 153 14.00 -0.35 2.85
CA PRO A 153 12.98 0.69 2.93
C PRO A 153 12.72 1.32 1.57
N VAL A 154 11.48 1.76 1.38
CA VAL A 154 11.01 2.36 0.13
C VAL A 154 10.93 3.90 0.18
N PHE A 155 11.25 4.49 1.33
CA PHE A 155 11.39 5.92 1.48
C PHE A 155 12.83 6.29 1.89
N PRO A 156 13.43 7.35 1.32
CA PRO A 156 14.82 7.72 1.61
C PRO A 156 15.01 8.10 3.09
N PHE A 157 14.08 8.84 3.69
CA PHE A 157 14.14 9.25 5.10
C PHE A 157 14.10 8.06 6.07
N GLU A 158 13.48 6.93 5.68
CA GLU A 158 13.48 5.70 6.47
C GLU A 158 14.84 5.02 6.43
N ALA A 159 15.46 4.97 5.25
CA ALA A 159 16.80 4.40 5.10
C ALA A 159 17.82 5.14 5.99
N GLU A 160 17.74 6.47 6.02
CA GLU A 160 18.56 7.30 6.91
C GLU A 160 18.28 7.00 8.39
N ALA A 161 17.01 6.93 8.77
CA ALA A 161 16.63 6.64 10.15
C ALA A 161 17.07 5.24 10.61
N TYR A 162 16.99 4.24 9.72
CA TYR A 162 17.45 2.89 9.99
C TYR A 162 18.99 2.80 10.09
N ARG A 163 19.73 3.45 9.19
CA ARG A 163 21.20 3.50 9.25
C ARG A 163 21.68 4.22 10.51
N ALA A 164 21.05 5.33 10.87
CA ALA A 164 21.32 6.05 12.11
C ALA A 164 21.05 5.20 13.37
N ALA A 165 20.20 4.18 13.25
CA ALA A 165 19.91 3.21 14.30
C ALA A 165 20.84 1.99 14.30
N GLY A 166 21.82 1.92 13.37
CA GLY A 166 22.79 0.83 13.25
C GLY A 166 22.32 -0.35 12.41
N ALA A 167 21.24 -0.20 11.60
CA ALA A 167 20.78 -1.25 10.69
C ALA A 167 21.55 -1.24 9.35
N ASP A 168 21.73 -2.44 8.77
CA ASP A 168 22.04 -2.57 7.34
C ASP A 168 20.77 -2.23 6.53
N ALA A 169 20.70 -0.99 6.03
CA ALA A 169 19.53 -0.49 5.32
C ALA A 169 19.90 0.13 3.98
N VAL A 170 19.25 -0.36 2.91
CA VAL A 170 19.44 0.10 1.53
C VAL A 170 18.14 0.64 0.99
N PHE A 171 18.13 1.91 0.57
CA PHE A 171 16.98 2.49 -0.13
C PHE A 171 16.90 1.90 -1.54
N VAL A 172 15.78 1.24 -1.85
CA VAL A 172 15.57 0.56 -3.15
C VAL A 172 14.64 1.33 -4.09
N GLY A 173 14.14 2.49 -3.66
CA GLY A 173 13.09 3.23 -4.36
C GLY A 173 11.69 2.76 -3.96
N HIS A 174 10.69 3.56 -4.31
CA HIS A 174 9.30 3.23 -4.02
C HIS A 174 8.62 2.58 -5.22
N PRO A 175 7.92 1.44 -5.06
CA PRO A 175 7.25 0.74 -6.16
C PRO A 175 6.23 1.59 -6.93
N ALA A 176 5.62 2.59 -6.27
CA ALA A 176 4.69 3.48 -6.94
C ALA A 176 5.35 4.30 -8.07
N ALA A 177 6.68 4.44 -8.11
CA ALA A 177 7.37 5.11 -9.22
C ALA A 177 7.14 4.40 -10.57
N ASP A 178 6.87 3.09 -10.56
CA ASP A 178 6.57 2.31 -11.75
C ASP A 178 5.24 2.71 -12.41
N LEU A 179 4.31 3.29 -11.62
CA LEU A 179 3.00 3.74 -12.12
C LEU A 179 3.10 4.79 -13.24
N THR A 180 4.16 5.59 -13.27
CA THR A 180 4.37 6.58 -14.33
C THR A 180 4.43 5.97 -15.74
N HIS A 181 4.79 4.69 -15.83
CA HIS A 181 4.90 3.94 -17.08
C HIS A 181 3.78 2.91 -17.27
N GLU A 182 3.12 2.49 -16.19
CA GLU A 182 2.11 1.44 -16.23
C GLU A 182 0.68 1.98 -16.41
N VAL A 183 0.46 3.25 -16.07
CA VAL A 183 -0.88 3.83 -16.09
C VAL A 183 -1.21 4.41 -17.46
N GLU A 184 -2.41 4.10 -17.96
CA GLU A 184 -2.94 4.65 -19.20
C GLU A 184 -3.08 6.19 -19.09
N PRO A 185 -2.74 6.96 -20.16
CA PRO A 185 -2.89 8.41 -20.13
C PRO A 185 -4.31 8.88 -19.81
N ALA A 186 -4.41 9.90 -18.96
CA ALA A 186 -5.69 10.44 -18.47
C ALA A 186 -6.72 10.72 -19.59
N GLY A 187 -6.27 11.26 -20.73
CA GLY A 187 -7.15 11.57 -21.86
C GLY A 187 -7.80 10.32 -22.46
N ARG A 188 -7.09 9.20 -22.55
CA ARG A 188 -7.66 7.94 -23.05
C ARG A 188 -8.69 7.36 -22.08
N ILE A 189 -8.36 7.35 -20.78
CA ILE A 189 -9.30 6.89 -19.75
C ILE A 189 -10.57 7.72 -19.78
N ARG A 190 -10.45 9.06 -19.81
CA ARG A 190 -11.59 9.97 -19.88
C ARG A 190 -12.45 9.73 -21.12
N ALA A 191 -11.85 9.57 -22.29
CA ALA A 191 -12.57 9.28 -23.53
C ALA A 191 -13.34 7.95 -23.44
N ARG A 192 -12.71 6.89 -22.90
CA ARG A 192 -13.35 5.58 -22.70
C ARG A 192 -14.52 5.62 -21.72
N LEU A 193 -14.44 6.49 -20.71
CA LEU A 193 -15.51 6.71 -19.74
C LEU A 193 -16.58 7.69 -20.21
N GLY A 194 -16.50 8.19 -21.46
CA GLY A 194 -17.47 9.15 -22.02
C GLY A 194 -17.43 10.53 -21.36
N LEU A 195 -16.34 10.88 -20.70
CA LEU A 195 -16.19 12.18 -20.03
C LEU A 195 -15.85 13.28 -21.06
N ALA A 196 -16.58 14.37 -21.02
CA ALA A 196 -16.33 15.50 -21.93
C ALA A 196 -14.89 16.05 -21.73
N PRO A 197 -14.23 16.50 -22.83
CA PRO A 197 -12.93 17.16 -22.73
C PRO A 197 -12.99 18.33 -21.73
N GLY A 198 -12.05 18.37 -20.78
CA GLY A 198 -12.01 19.43 -19.76
C GLY A 198 -13.06 19.32 -18.62
N ALA A 199 -13.98 18.36 -18.66
CA ALA A 199 -14.94 18.18 -17.58
C ALA A 199 -14.22 17.98 -16.22
N PRO A 200 -14.64 18.65 -15.14
CA PRO A 200 -14.10 18.41 -13.83
C PRO A 200 -14.49 17.00 -13.36
N VAL A 201 -13.53 16.29 -12.76
CA VAL A 201 -13.72 14.92 -12.28
C VAL A 201 -13.28 14.82 -10.82
N LEU A 202 -14.17 14.36 -9.96
CA LEU A 202 -13.89 14.00 -8.58
C LEU A 202 -13.70 12.48 -8.48
N GLY A 203 -12.50 12.05 -8.12
CA GLY A 203 -12.22 10.65 -7.80
C GLY A 203 -12.43 10.38 -6.32
N LEU A 204 -13.05 9.27 -5.98
CA LEU A 204 -13.27 8.80 -4.61
C LEU A 204 -12.53 7.49 -4.38
N LEU A 205 -11.65 7.44 -3.38
CA LEU A 205 -10.94 6.23 -2.96
C LEU A 205 -11.12 6.01 -1.45
N PRO A 206 -12.19 5.33 -1.04
CA PRO A 206 -12.61 5.24 0.35
C PRO A 206 -11.78 4.27 1.20
N GLY A 207 -10.75 3.63 0.62
CA GLY A 207 -9.85 2.71 1.31
C GLY A 207 -9.96 1.28 0.82
N SER A 208 -9.07 0.43 1.34
CA SER A 208 -8.91 -0.97 0.93
C SER A 208 -9.38 -1.98 1.98
N ARG A 209 -9.90 -1.50 3.11
CA ARG A 209 -10.40 -2.34 4.20
C ARG A 209 -11.89 -2.10 4.42
N ARG A 210 -12.64 -3.17 4.75
CA ARG A 210 -14.09 -3.06 5.03
C ARG A 210 -14.44 -1.98 6.05
N GLN A 211 -13.62 -1.79 7.07
CA GLN A 211 -13.82 -0.79 8.11
C GLN A 211 -13.58 0.64 7.62
N GLU A 212 -12.57 0.83 6.77
CA GLU A 212 -12.29 2.12 6.12
C GLU A 212 -13.46 2.50 5.23
N LEU A 213 -13.90 1.57 4.38
CA LEU A 213 -15.04 1.78 3.49
C LEU A 213 -16.32 2.16 4.28
N ALA A 214 -16.63 1.43 5.36
CA ALA A 214 -17.79 1.72 6.19
C ALA A 214 -17.74 3.10 6.86
N ALA A 215 -16.53 3.54 7.27
CA ALA A 215 -16.34 4.78 7.97
C ALA A 215 -16.23 6.02 7.05
N LEU A 216 -15.69 5.84 5.84
CA LEU A 216 -15.33 6.94 4.95
C LEU A 216 -16.28 7.11 3.76
N LEU A 217 -16.90 6.05 3.26
CA LEU A 217 -17.78 6.15 2.10
C LEU A 217 -18.96 7.09 2.33
N PRO A 218 -19.71 7.02 3.45
CA PRO A 218 -20.84 7.94 3.65
C PRO A 218 -20.44 9.43 3.61
N PRO A 219 -19.44 9.92 4.38
CA PRO A 219 -19.05 11.33 4.31
C PRO A 219 -18.41 11.72 2.96
N MET A 220 -17.76 10.78 2.23
CA MET A 220 -17.25 11.04 0.89
C MET A 220 -18.38 11.23 -0.14
N LEU A 221 -19.46 10.45 -0.05
CA LEU A 221 -20.63 10.63 -0.91
C LEU A 221 -21.35 11.95 -0.61
N GLU A 222 -21.48 12.34 0.66
CA GLU A 222 -22.02 13.67 1.04
C GLU A 222 -21.15 14.81 0.47
N ALA A 223 -19.82 14.66 0.53
CA ALA A 223 -18.90 15.61 -0.07
C ALA A 223 -19.04 15.69 -1.59
N ALA A 224 -19.21 14.56 -2.26
CA ALA A 224 -19.44 14.49 -3.70
C ALA A 224 -20.76 15.15 -4.12
N GLU A 225 -21.82 14.95 -3.35
CA GLU A 225 -23.10 15.67 -3.57
C GLU A 225 -22.94 17.19 -3.44
N ALA A 226 -22.22 17.63 -2.41
CA ALA A 226 -21.94 19.05 -2.21
C ALA A 226 -21.11 19.62 -3.37
N ALA A 227 -20.10 18.87 -3.81
CA ALA A 227 -19.26 19.25 -4.94
C ALA A 227 -20.04 19.28 -6.26
N LYS A 228 -20.93 18.33 -6.52
CA LYS A 228 -21.77 18.29 -7.75
C LYS A 228 -22.75 19.47 -7.81
N ARG A 229 -23.27 19.90 -6.64
CA ARG A 229 -24.09 21.13 -6.56
C ARG A 229 -23.30 22.41 -6.82
N ALA A 230 -22.03 22.44 -6.42
CA ALA A 230 -21.18 23.62 -6.48
C ALA A 230 -20.41 23.77 -7.80
N VAL A 231 -20.20 22.67 -8.53
CA VAL A 231 -19.38 22.61 -9.75
C VAL A 231 -20.21 21.96 -10.86
N PRO A 232 -20.76 22.75 -11.79
CA PRO A 232 -21.53 22.23 -12.93
C PRO A 232 -20.70 21.26 -13.78
N GLY A 233 -21.34 20.20 -14.27
CA GLY A 233 -20.70 19.20 -15.12
C GLY A 233 -19.70 18.30 -14.41
N LEU A 234 -19.61 18.33 -13.07
CA LEU A 234 -18.74 17.46 -12.30
C LEU A 234 -19.14 15.99 -12.47
N ALA A 235 -18.21 15.19 -12.98
CA ALA A 235 -18.29 13.73 -12.97
C ALA A 235 -17.70 13.17 -11.67
N VAL A 236 -18.28 12.06 -11.16
CA VAL A 236 -17.81 11.41 -9.94
C VAL A 236 -17.44 9.97 -10.27
N LEU A 237 -16.19 9.61 -10.01
CA LEU A 237 -15.64 8.25 -10.14
C LEU A 237 -15.36 7.67 -8.76
N LEU A 238 -15.65 6.38 -8.56
CA LEU A 238 -15.33 5.67 -7.32
C LEU A 238 -14.54 4.41 -7.64
N GLY A 239 -13.37 4.28 -7.02
CA GLY A 239 -12.50 3.11 -7.16
C GLY A 239 -12.77 2.08 -6.07
N LEU A 240 -13.10 0.83 -6.49
CA LEU A 240 -13.21 -0.33 -5.62
C LEU A 240 -11.83 -0.94 -5.40
N ALA A 241 -11.40 -1.08 -4.16
CA ALA A 241 -10.13 -1.76 -3.86
C ALA A 241 -10.19 -3.28 -4.07
N ALA A 242 -11.39 -3.88 -3.99
CA ALA A 242 -11.63 -5.29 -4.27
C ALA A 242 -13.09 -5.51 -4.70
N PRO A 243 -13.36 -6.50 -5.58
CA PRO A 243 -14.72 -6.83 -6.03
C PRO A 243 -15.69 -7.16 -4.87
N ALA A 244 -15.16 -7.73 -3.78
CA ALA A 244 -15.94 -8.06 -2.58
C ALA A 244 -16.60 -6.85 -1.89
N PHE A 245 -16.20 -5.63 -2.23
CA PHE A 245 -16.79 -4.40 -1.68
C PHE A 245 -17.93 -3.84 -2.54
N ARG A 246 -18.17 -4.38 -3.72
CA ARG A 246 -19.18 -3.88 -4.67
C ARG A 246 -20.56 -3.80 -4.05
N ALA A 247 -21.05 -4.87 -3.42
CA ALA A 247 -22.35 -4.88 -2.78
C ALA A 247 -22.49 -3.82 -1.66
N GLN A 248 -21.43 -3.57 -0.90
CA GLN A 248 -21.44 -2.54 0.14
C GLN A 248 -21.51 -1.12 -0.45
N VAL A 249 -20.82 -0.88 -1.57
CA VAL A 249 -20.85 0.41 -2.28
C VAL A 249 -22.21 0.61 -2.93
N GLU A 250 -22.75 -0.38 -3.62
CA GLU A 250 -24.07 -0.32 -4.26
C GLU A 250 -25.19 -0.07 -3.23
N ALA A 251 -25.13 -0.72 -2.07
CA ALA A 251 -26.07 -0.45 -0.97
C ALA A 251 -25.96 1.00 -0.46
N ALA A 252 -24.76 1.56 -0.34
CA ALA A 252 -24.56 2.93 0.06
C ALA A 252 -25.04 3.96 -0.99
N LEU A 253 -24.92 3.61 -2.27
CA LEU A 253 -25.43 4.39 -3.41
C LEU A 253 -26.95 4.25 -3.54
N GLY A 254 -27.50 3.04 -3.39
CA GLY A 254 -28.91 2.74 -3.53
C GLY A 254 -29.82 3.45 -2.52
N GLY A 255 -29.35 3.69 -1.31
CA GLY A 255 -30.03 4.52 -0.30
C GLY A 255 -30.17 6.01 -0.67
N ARG A 256 -29.59 6.43 -1.80
CA ARG A 256 -29.58 7.82 -2.31
C ARG A 256 -30.38 7.96 -3.63
N ILE A 257 -31.22 6.96 -3.95
CA ILE A 257 -32.09 6.98 -5.13
C ILE A 257 -33.28 7.88 -4.84
N GLY A 258 -33.43 8.95 -5.62
CA GLY A 258 -34.51 9.94 -5.55
C GLY A 258 -34.13 11.20 -6.31
N ALA A 259 -34.86 12.31 -6.13
CA ALA A 259 -34.63 13.60 -6.85
C ALA A 259 -33.21 14.19 -6.72
N ARG A 260 -32.30 13.52 -6.04
CA ARG A 260 -30.87 13.84 -5.83
C ARG A 260 -29.95 12.67 -6.13
N ALA A 261 -30.26 11.85 -7.12
CA ALA A 261 -29.38 10.76 -7.51
C ALA A 261 -27.95 11.26 -7.81
N LEU A 262 -27.00 10.85 -6.96
CA LEU A 262 -25.59 11.06 -7.24
C LEU A 262 -25.18 10.04 -8.29
N ASP A 263 -25.00 10.50 -9.54
CA ASP A 263 -24.47 9.68 -10.60
C ASP A 263 -22.97 9.43 -10.35
N VAL A 264 -22.62 8.20 -9.97
CA VAL A 264 -21.27 7.76 -9.64
C VAL A 264 -20.89 6.60 -10.54
N THR A 265 -19.84 6.76 -11.31
CA THR A 265 -19.24 5.65 -12.07
C THR A 265 -18.31 4.86 -11.15
N VAL A 266 -18.65 3.59 -10.91
CA VAL A 266 -17.86 2.67 -10.07
C VAL A 266 -16.90 1.88 -10.94
N LEU A 267 -15.59 1.97 -10.64
CA LEU A 267 -14.50 1.34 -11.36
C LEU A 267 -13.75 0.34 -10.46
N ASP A 268 -13.15 -0.69 -11.07
CA ASP A 268 -12.36 -1.67 -10.36
C ASP A 268 -10.92 -1.15 -10.14
N GLY A 269 -10.64 -0.72 -8.92
CA GLY A 269 -9.34 -0.20 -8.49
C GLY A 269 -9.14 1.30 -8.68
N ALA A 270 -7.96 1.75 -8.30
CA ALA A 270 -7.57 3.16 -8.30
C ALA A 270 -6.88 3.60 -9.61
N ARG A 271 -6.40 2.64 -10.41
CA ARG A 271 -5.54 2.88 -11.59
C ARG A 271 -6.19 3.73 -12.69
N GLU A 272 -7.51 3.66 -12.83
CA GLU A 272 -8.27 4.48 -13.77
C GLU A 272 -8.80 5.74 -13.11
N VAL A 273 -9.20 5.63 -11.85
CA VAL A 273 -9.77 6.76 -11.10
C VAL A 273 -8.75 7.87 -10.91
N MET A 274 -7.54 7.54 -10.46
CA MET A 274 -6.52 8.54 -10.14
C MET A 274 -6.17 9.43 -11.35
N PRO A 275 -5.71 8.90 -12.50
CA PRO A 275 -5.28 9.75 -13.62
C PRO A 275 -6.46 10.48 -14.28
N ALA A 276 -7.68 9.93 -14.23
CA ALA A 276 -8.86 10.61 -14.74
C ALA A 276 -9.33 11.78 -13.87
N SER A 277 -8.93 11.82 -12.60
CA SER A 277 -9.42 12.81 -11.62
C SER A 277 -8.78 14.19 -11.81
N THR A 278 -9.59 15.23 -11.66
CA THR A 278 -9.14 16.62 -11.48
C THR A 278 -8.73 16.85 -10.02
N VAL A 279 -9.52 16.30 -9.10
CA VAL A 279 -9.25 16.26 -7.66
C VAL A 279 -9.61 14.87 -7.13
N LEU A 280 -8.77 14.34 -6.27
CA LEU A 280 -8.98 13.06 -5.60
C LEU A 280 -9.37 13.28 -4.14
N LEU A 281 -10.43 12.63 -3.67
CA LEU A 281 -10.75 12.49 -2.26
C LEU A 281 -10.42 11.06 -1.84
N THR A 282 -9.37 10.90 -1.03
CA THR A 282 -8.78 9.58 -0.77
C THR A 282 -8.58 9.30 0.72
N ALA A 283 -8.72 8.03 1.10
CA ALA A 283 -8.26 7.55 2.38
C ALA A 283 -6.73 7.69 2.50
N SER A 284 -6.24 7.94 3.72
CA SER A 284 -4.80 7.94 3.99
C SER A 284 -4.23 6.52 3.83
N GLY A 285 -3.12 6.39 3.12
CA GLY A 285 -2.45 5.12 2.84
C GLY A 285 -1.62 5.17 1.56
N THR A 286 -1.33 4.01 0.98
CA THR A 286 -0.54 3.83 -0.25
C THR A 286 -1.10 4.65 -1.42
N ALA A 287 -2.43 4.78 -1.52
CA ALA A 287 -3.09 5.58 -2.54
C ALA A 287 -2.61 7.06 -2.58
N THR A 288 -2.20 7.62 -1.43
CA THR A 288 -1.65 8.99 -1.39
C THR A 288 -0.26 9.10 -2.03
N VAL A 289 0.53 8.03 -2.01
CA VAL A 289 1.83 7.96 -2.68
C VAL A 289 1.63 7.78 -4.18
N GLU A 290 0.71 6.92 -4.58
CA GLU A 290 0.37 6.69 -5.99
C GLU A 290 -0.16 7.98 -6.62
N ALA A 291 -1.09 8.68 -5.97
CA ALA A 291 -1.59 9.97 -6.42
C ALA A 291 -0.48 11.05 -6.46
N MET A 292 0.47 11.02 -5.52
CA MET A 292 1.63 11.91 -5.51
C MET A 292 2.52 11.69 -6.74
N VAL A 293 2.82 10.45 -7.07
CA VAL A 293 3.63 10.07 -8.23
C VAL A 293 2.96 10.47 -9.54
N LEU A 294 1.64 10.34 -9.62
CA LEU A 294 0.84 10.75 -10.77
C LEU A 294 0.57 12.27 -10.80
N GLY A 295 1.00 13.01 -9.78
CA GLY A 295 0.77 14.45 -9.69
C GLY A 295 -0.70 14.83 -9.57
N VAL A 296 -1.55 13.98 -8.98
CA VAL A 296 -2.99 14.22 -8.86
C VAL A 296 -3.28 15.04 -7.59
N PRO A 297 -3.88 16.25 -7.70
CA PRO A 297 -4.29 17.04 -6.55
C PRO A 297 -5.29 16.26 -5.68
N MET A 298 -5.12 16.31 -4.35
CA MET A 298 -5.91 15.46 -3.48
C MET A 298 -6.31 16.14 -2.17
N VAL A 299 -7.44 15.68 -1.62
CA VAL A 299 -7.85 15.85 -0.22
C VAL A 299 -7.76 14.50 0.44
N VAL A 300 -7.07 14.43 1.57
CA VAL A 300 -6.85 13.18 2.31
C VAL A 300 -7.74 13.13 3.53
N THR A 301 -8.38 11.99 3.75
CA THR A 301 -9.19 11.75 4.94
C THR A 301 -8.87 10.42 5.58
N TYR A 302 -9.14 10.30 6.88
CA TYR A 302 -9.03 9.04 7.58
C TYR A 302 -9.91 9.05 8.83
N ARG A 303 -10.59 7.92 9.06
CA ARG A 303 -11.44 7.71 10.22
C ARG A 303 -11.28 6.29 10.73
N THR A 304 -11.00 6.15 12.02
CA THR A 304 -10.88 4.85 12.69
C THR A 304 -11.49 4.95 14.09
N ALA A 305 -11.69 3.82 14.75
CA ALA A 305 -12.19 3.80 16.12
C ALA A 305 -11.33 4.71 17.04
N ARG A 306 -11.98 5.52 17.89
CA ARG A 306 -11.31 6.51 18.75
C ARG A 306 -10.14 5.90 19.55
N LEU A 307 -10.31 4.70 20.08
CA LEU A 307 -9.27 4.01 20.84
C LEU A 307 -8.03 3.71 19.95
N ASN A 308 -8.24 3.19 18.74
CA ASN A 308 -7.16 2.94 17.79
C ASN A 308 -6.45 4.22 17.37
N TRP A 309 -7.20 5.30 17.19
CA TRP A 309 -6.64 6.60 16.88
C TRP A 309 -5.70 7.10 17.98
N TRP A 310 -6.15 7.05 19.24
CA TRP A 310 -5.33 7.46 20.39
C TRP A 310 -4.06 6.62 20.50
N ILE A 311 -4.17 5.29 20.34
CA ILE A 311 -3.00 4.38 20.36
C ILE A 311 -2.03 4.74 19.24
N VAL A 312 -2.52 4.93 18.02
CA VAL A 312 -1.69 5.28 16.86
C VAL A 312 -1.09 6.68 17.04
N HIS A 313 -1.86 7.65 17.49
CA HIS A 313 -1.41 9.04 17.66
C HIS A 313 -0.33 9.17 18.75
N LEU A 314 -0.52 8.51 19.91
CA LEU A 314 0.50 8.39 20.94
C LEU A 314 1.73 7.62 20.45
N ALA A 315 1.48 6.55 19.68
CA ALA A 315 2.54 5.74 19.13
C ALA A 315 3.24 6.40 17.92
N VAL A 316 2.58 7.16 17.06
CA VAL A 316 3.16 7.66 15.79
C VAL A 316 3.70 9.09 15.90
N ARG A 317 3.31 9.88 16.89
CA ARG A 317 3.78 11.29 17.08
C ARG A 317 4.04 12.09 15.79
N THR A 318 3.47 11.73 14.66
CA THR A 318 3.47 12.54 13.45
C THR A 318 2.25 13.44 13.50
N ARG A 319 2.44 14.69 13.11
CA ARG A 319 1.34 15.65 12.95
C ARG A 319 0.48 15.30 11.71
N TRP A 320 1.02 14.49 10.79
CA TRP A 320 0.47 14.20 9.48
C TRP A 320 0.14 12.72 9.32
N ALA A 321 -0.92 12.41 8.59
CA ALA A 321 -1.31 11.07 8.20
C ALA A 321 -1.03 10.78 6.71
N ALA A 322 -1.09 11.79 5.84
CA ALA A 322 -0.76 11.66 4.43
C ALA A 322 0.75 11.62 4.20
N ILE A 323 1.22 10.66 3.43
CA ILE A 323 2.65 10.52 3.10
C ILE A 323 3.23 11.78 2.45
N PRO A 324 2.55 12.46 1.50
CA PRO A 324 3.07 13.72 0.94
C PRO A 324 3.34 14.78 2.01
N ASN A 325 2.49 14.91 3.02
CA ASN A 325 2.69 15.87 4.11
C ASN A 325 3.84 15.45 5.05
N ILE A 326 3.97 14.13 5.30
CA ILE A 326 5.09 13.57 6.09
C ILE A 326 6.41 13.85 5.38
N MET A 327 6.50 13.59 4.08
CA MET A 327 7.70 13.82 3.27
C MET A 327 8.04 15.32 3.16
N ALA A 328 7.03 16.16 2.97
CA ALA A 328 7.19 17.60 2.87
C ALA A 328 7.53 18.28 4.21
N GLY A 329 7.27 17.63 5.35
CA GLY A 329 7.37 18.23 6.69
C GLY A 329 6.39 19.39 6.93
N LYS A 330 5.40 19.57 6.06
CA LYS A 330 4.38 20.62 6.09
C LYS A 330 3.06 20.15 5.45
N SER A 331 1.99 20.92 5.66
CA SER A 331 0.70 20.68 4.99
C SER A 331 0.80 21.04 3.51
N LEU A 332 1.01 20.05 2.67
CA LEU A 332 1.00 20.16 1.22
C LEU A 332 -0.39 19.87 0.66
N VAL A 333 -1.02 18.82 1.19
CA VAL A 333 -2.39 18.43 0.85
C VAL A 333 -3.29 18.62 2.06
N PRO A 334 -4.57 19.04 1.89
CA PRO A 334 -5.54 19.09 2.98
C PRO A 334 -5.74 17.72 3.62
N GLU A 335 -5.68 17.65 4.95
CA GLU A 335 -6.01 16.46 5.73
C GLU A 335 -7.19 16.72 6.67
N LEU A 336 -8.26 15.96 6.50
CA LEU A 336 -9.42 15.98 7.39
C LEU A 336 -9.57 14.61 8.06
N LEU A 337 -9.14 14.55 9.32
CA LEU A 337 -9.00 13.31 10.08
C LEU A 337 -10.03 13.22 11.18
N GLN A 338 -10.50 12.03 11.51
CA GLN A 338 -11.41 11.72 12.62
C GLN A 338 -12.68 12.58 12.63
N ASP A 339 -12.84 13.41 13.65
CA ASP A 339 -14.04 14.26 13.83
C ASP A 339 -14.16 15.35 12.75
N ARG A 340 -13.06 15.68 12.06
CA ARG A 340 -13.06 16.59 10.90
C ARG A 340 -13.41 15.89 9.58
N ALA A 341 -13.45 14.57 9.53
CA ALA A 341 -13.82 13.78 8.34
C ALA A 341 -15.36 13.77 8.17
N THR A 342 -15.97 14.93 8.00
CA THR A 342 -17.42 15.11 7.79
C THR A 342 -17.71 15.46 6.34
N GLY A 343 -18.91 15.08 5.82
CA GLY A 343 -19.32 15.40 4.46
C GLY A 343 -19.20 16.89 4.12
N PRO A 344 -19.72 17.82 4.95
CA PRO A 344 -19.57 19.25 4.71
C PRO A 344 -18.12 19.74 4.66
N ALA A 345 -17.27 19.30 5.58
CA ALA A 345 -15.87 19.73 5.63
C ALA A 345 -15.05 19.18 4.45
N LEU A 346 -15.25 17.89 4.10
CA LEU A 346 -14.65 17.27 2.92
C LEU A 346 -15.14 17.94 1.64
N GLY A 347 -16.46 18.21 1.53
CA GLY A 347 -17.05 18.90 0.39
C GLY A 347 -16.49 20.30 0.19
N ALA A 348 -16.35 21.08 1.26
CA ALA A 348 -15.75 22.41 1.20
C ALA A 348 -14.29 22.36 0.69
N ALA A 349 -13.47 21.43 1.20
CA ALA A 349 -12.09 21.28 0.77
C ALA A 349 -11.97 20.85 -0.70
N VAL A 350 -12.82 19.91 -1.13
CA VAL A 350 -12.88 19.44 -2.53
C VAL A 350 -13.31 20.56 -3.47
N VAL A 351 -14.39 21.31 -3.12
CA VAL A 351 -14.90 22.43 -3.93
C VAL A 351 -13.86 23.55 -4.06
N ALA A 352 -13.16 23.87 -2.97
CA ALA A 352 -12.09 24.86 -3.00
C ALA A 352 -11.02 24.49 -4.03
N LEU A 353 -10.55 23.23 -4.03
CA LEU A 353 -9.56 22.75 -5.02
C LEU A 353 -10.15 22.67 -6.44
N LEU A 354 -11.41 22.26 -6.61
CA LEU A 354 -12.03 22.17 -7.94
C LEU A 354 -12.18 23.53 -8.62
N ARG A 355 -12.35 24.61 -7.82
CA ARG A 355 -12.54 25.99 -8.32
C ARG A 355 -11.24 26.77 -8.49
N ASP A 356 -10.14 26.31 -7.92
CA ASP A 356 -8.84 27.04 -7.94
C ASP A 356 -7.81 26.29 -8.78
N ASP A 357 -7.73 26.63 -10.06
CA ASP A 357 -6.76 26.05 -11.01
C ASP A 357 -5.32 26.29 -10.59
N ALA A 358 -5.03 27.48 -10.05
CA ALA A 358 -3.69 27.86 -9.63
C ALA A 358 -3.23 27.02 -8.41
N ALA A 359 -4.12 26.84 -7.42
CA ALA A 359 -3.84 25.98 -6.28
C ALA A 359 -3.64 24.50 -6.69
N ARG A 360 -4.46 23.98 -7.62
CA ARG A 360 -4.29 22.63 -8.14
C ARG A 360 -2.95 22.46 -8.84
N GLU A 361 -2.59 23.37 -9.74
CA GLU A 361 -1.32 23.28 -10.48
C GLU A 361 -0.11 23.44 -9.54
N GLN A 362 -0.20 24.31 -8.54
CA GLN A 362 0.84 24.43 -7.51
C GLN A 362 0.99 23.14 -6.70
N MET A 363 -0.14 22.53 -6.29
CA MET A 363 -0.13 21.25 -5.58
C MET A 363 0.48 20.16 -6.46
N ARG A 364 0.05 20.06 -7.72
CA ARG A 364 0.57 19.08 -8.69
C ARG A 364 2.09 19.14 -8.82
N ARG A 365 2.65 20.34 -9.05
CA ARG A 365 4.11 20.53 -9.15
C ARG A 365 4.84 20.05 -7.90
N ARG A 366 4.36 20.46 -6.72
CA ARG A 366 4.96 20.06 -5.44
C ARG A 366 4.87 18.55 -5.18
N LEU A 367 3.79 17.90 -5.60
CA LEU A 367 3.65 16.46 -5.51
C LEU A 367 4.66 15.75 -6.39
N LEU A 368 4.85 16.21 -7.64
CA LEU A 368 5.85 15.67 -8.57
C LEU A 368 7.29 15.90 -8.08
N ASP A 369 7.58 17.07 -7.51
CA ASP A 369 8.89 17.36 -6.91
C ASP A 369 9.20 16.38 -5.76
N LEU A 370 8.21 16.09 -4.91
CA LEU A 370 8.36 15.08 -3.85
C LEU A 370 8.48 13.66 -4.39
N ALA A 371 7.75 13.34 -5.46
CA ALA A 371 7.80 12.03 -6.08
C ALA A 371 9.19 11.70 -6.65
N ALA A 372 9.92 12.69 -7.12
CA ALA A 372 11.30 12.54 -7.58
C ALA A 372 12.24 11.96 -6.50
N ALA A 373 11.95 12.24 -5.22
CA ALA A 373 12.71 11.69 -4.09
C ALA A 373 12.43 10.18 -3.84
N LEU A 374 11.39 9.62 -4.44
CA LEU A 374 11.07 8.19 -4.33
C LEU A 374 11.99 7.29 -5.17
N GLY A 375 12.90 7.89 -5.94
CA GLY A 375 13.82 7.18 -6.82
C GLY A 375 13.19 6.82 -8.18
N PRO A 376 14.01 6.30 -9.11
CA PRO A 376 13.53 5.90 -10.43
C PRO A 376 12.66 4.64 -10.37
N PRO A 377 11.86 4.36 -11.41
CA PRO A 377 11.17 3.08 -11.60
C PRO A 377 12.08 1.86 -11.45
N GLY A 378 11.51 0.68 -11.16
CA GLY A 378 12.27 -0.57 -10.99
C GLY A 378 12.69 -0.85 -9.54
N ALA A 379 11.91 -0.42 -8.55
CA ALA A 379 12.18 -0.69 -7.13
C ALA A 379 12.27 -2.20 -6.83
N HIS A 380 11.41 -3.02 -7.43
CA HIS A 380 11.41 -4.48 -7.25
C HIS A 380 12.68 -5.15 -7.81
N ALA A 381 13.22 -4.63 -8.92
CA ALA A 381 14.44 -5.15 -9.52
C ALA A 381 15.69 -4.79 -8.71
N ARG A 382 15.65 -3.66 -7.97
CA ARG A 382 16.75 -3.27 -7.06
C ARG A 382 16.66 -3.96 -5.70
N ALA A 383 15.51 -4.44 -5.34
CA ALA A 383 15.29 -5.15 -4.08
C ALA A 383 15.84 -6.58 -4.14
#